data_4136a91ea020f0734f55112a153a8b7d
#
_entry.id   4136a91ea020f0734f55112a153a8b7d
#
_cell.length_a   1.000
_cell.length_b   1.000
_cell.length_c   1.000
_cell.angle_alpha   90.00
_cell.angle_beta   90.00
_cell.angle_gamma   90.00
#
_symmetry.space_group_name_H-M   'P 1'
#
loop_
_entity.id
_entity.type
_entity.pdbx_description
1 polymer ?
#
loop_
_entity_poly.entity_id
_entity_poly.type
_entity_poly.pdbx_seq_one_letter_code
_entity_poly.pdbx_strand_id
1 'polypeptide(L)'
;MNRKKKTFTPNMRMAALYLLMGVLLLLTVTLFSGQESIRATEDYFARTISFVKVQSTSFEKHNDTITAKALRRMAVAVRQLAENDALDLYDPESLRAETESLWLTGIAVLDENGKALCEYTSGNVGYAQFAESLREKAALNVLQNPQKTYLKRILLQDGTAVDVATHRAAAGDAILLAYRVTPPEFVEGTALS
;
A
#
# COMPACT_ATOMS: atom_id res chain seq x y z
N MET A 1 -78.18 25.23 30.51
CA MET A 1 -77.35 25.22 29.32
C MET A 1 -77.34 23.79 28.74
N ASN A 2 -78.22 23.55 27.75
CA ASN A 2 -78.56 22.18 27.28
C ASN A 2 -77.60 21.81 26.15
N ARG A 3 -76.58 20.96 26.45
CA ARG A 3 -75.71 20.39 25.43
C ARG A 3 -76.49 19.30 24.66
N LYS A 4 -76.97 19.60 23.44
CA LYS A 4 -77.49 18.60 22.47
C LYS A 4 -76.35 17.62 22.16
N LYS A 5 -76.45 16.38 22.65
CA LYS A 5 -75.64 15.26 22.19
C LYS A 5 -75.94 15.04 20.70
N LYS A 6 -74.99 15.40 19.79
CA LYS A 6 -75.06 15.01 18.40
C LYS A 6 -74.99 13.50 18.29
N THR A 7 -76.13 12.86 18.11
CA THR A 7 -76.17 11.43 17.81
C THR A 7 -75.75 11.23 16.35
N PHE A 8 -74.59 10.58 16.21
CA PHE A 8 -74.06 10.17 14.90
C PHE A 8 -75.09 9.25 14.22
N THR A 9 -75.48 9.60 13.03
CA THR A 9 -76.35 8.73 12.18
C THR A 9 -75.54 7.45 11.82
N PRO A 10 -76.22 6.28 11.65
CA PRO A 10 -75.57 5.01 11.34
C PRO A 10 -74.61 5.11 10.12
N ASN A 11 -74.98 5.88 9.12
CA ASN A 11 -74.10 6.12 7.95
C ASN A 11 -72.83 6.90 8.27
N MET A 12 -72.87 7.86 9.21
CA MET A 12 -71.66 8.56 9.66
C MET A 12 -70.73 7.66 10.49
N ARG A 13 -71.26 6.70 11.24
CA ARG A 13 -70.45 5.72 11.96
C ARG A 13 -69.71 4.78 11.02
N MET A 14 -70.40 4.31 9.98
CA MET A 14 -69.78 3.46 8.94
C MET A 14 -68.71 4.22 8.15
N ALA A 15 -68.98 5.47 7.74
CA ALA A 15 -67.98 6.28 7.07
C ALA A 15 -66.73 6.55 7.92
N ALA A 16 -66.89 6.83 9.24
CA ALA A 16 -65.79 7.01 10.16
C ALA A 16 -64.96 5.73 10.33
N LEU A 17 -65.61 4.54 10.33
CA LEU A 17 -64.96 3.25 10.46
C LEU A 17 -64.13 2.89 9.21
N TYR A 18 -64.65 3.18 8.01
CA TYR A 18 -63.89 3.02 6.75
C TYR A 18 -62.69 3.96 6.67
N LEU A 19 -62.82 5.20 7.12
CA LEU A 19 -61.73 6.18 7.16
C LEU A 19 -60.65 5.75 8.12
N LEU A 20 -61.02 5.25 9.29
CA LEU A 20 -60.10 4.74 10.29
C LEU A 20 -59.35 3.49 9.80
N MET A 21 -60.05 2.54 9.14
CA MET A 21 -59.39 1.40 8.47
C MET A 21 -58.42 1.82 7.37
N GLY A 22 -58.80 2.82 6.54
CA GLY A 22 -57.95 3.34 5.48
C GLY A 22 -56.64 3.96 6.02
N VAL A 23 -56.75 4.76 7.09
CA VAL A 23 -55.57 5.33 7.78
C VAL A 23 -54.71 4.26 8.40
N LEU A 24 -55.32 3.25 9.02
CA LEU A 24 -54.55 2.13 9.62
C LEU A 24 -53.80 1.32 8.55
N LEU A 25 -54.44 1.08 7.39
CA LEU A 25 -53.85 0.37 6.27
C LEU A 25 -52.65 1.18 5.68
N LEU A 26 -52.82 2.50 5.49
CA LEU A 26 -51.75 3.39 5.05
C LEU A 26 -50.59 3.39 6.00
N LEU A 27 -50.83 3.46 7.32
CA LEU A 27 -49.79 3.41 8.36
C LEU A 27 -49.03 2.08 8.34
N THR A 28 -49.72 0.95 8.20
CA THR A 28 -49.06 -0.36 8.11
C THR A 28 -48.20 -0.47 6.85
N VAL A 29 -48.69 -0.06 5.70
CA VAL A 29 -47.92 -0.09 4.42
C VAL A 29 -46.66 0.79 4.51
N THR A 30 -46.80 2.00 5.05
CA THR A 30 -45.61 2.91 5.19
C THR A 30 -44.59 2.38 6.17
N LEU A 31 -45.00 1.79 7.28
CA LEU A 31 -44.08 1.20 8.26
C LEU A 31 -43.33 -0.05 7.71
N PHE A 32 -44.06 -0.93 7.02
CA PHE A 32 -43.45 -2.12 6.42
C PHE A 32 -42.54 -1.78 5.24
N SER A 33 -42.97 -0.89 4.35
CA SER A 33 -42.16 -0.45 3.21
C SER A 33 -40.87 0.26 3.67
N GLY A 34 -40.91 1.05 4.74
CA GLY A 34 -39.75 1.70 5.32
C GLY A 34 -38.76 0.69 5.90
N GLN A 35 -39.24 -0.34 6.60
CA GLN A 35 -38.36 -1.36 7.19
C GLN A 35 -37.66 -2.24 6.13
N GLU A 36 -38.37 -2.61 5.06
CA GLU A 36 -37.75 -3.38 3.96
C GLU A 36 -36.68 -2.56 3.23
N SER A 37 -36.93 -1.28 2.98
CA SER A 37 -35.95 -0.39 2.35
C SER A 37 -34.68 -0.22 3.20
N ILE A 38 -34.82 -0.07 4.52
CA ILE A 38 -33.69 0.05 5.44
C ILE A 38 -32.87 -1.25 5.45
N ARG A 39 -33.53 -2.42 5.59
CA ARG A 39 -32.84 -3.72 5.57
C ARG A 39 -32.12 -3.98 4.26
N ALA A 40 -32.74 -3.69 3.12
CA ALA A 40 -32.12 -3.83 1.81
C ALA A 40 -30.88 -2.93 1.66
N THR A 41 -30.94 -1.72 2.23
CA THR A 41 -29.83 -0.79 2.23
C THR A 41 -28.68 -1.28 3.16
N GLU A 42 -29.02 -1.76 4.35
CA GLU A 42 -28.05 -2.35 5.27
C GLU A 42 -27.33 -3.57 4.68
N ASP A 43 -28.08 -4.48 4.04
CA ASP A 43 -27.51 -5.64 3.36
C ASP A 43 -26.61 -5.25 2.20
N TYR A 44 -26.99 -4.23 1.44
CA TYR A 44 -26.16 -3.69 0.35
C TYR A 44 -24.85 -3.11 0.90
N PHE A 45 -24.89 -2.29 1.96
CA PHE A 45 -23.70 -1.75 2.60
C PHE A 45 -22.83 -2.85 3.19
N ALA A 46 -23.40 -3.82 3.87
CA ALA A 46 -22.65 -4.95 4.44
C ALA A 46 -21.92 -5.75 3.35
N ARG A 47 -22.56 -6.03 2.21
CA ARG A 47 -21.93 -6.69 1.07
C ARG A 47 -20.84 -5.84 0.44
N THR A 48 -21.06 -4.54 0.28
CA THR A 48 -20.08 -3.60 -0.27
C THR A 48 -18.85 -3.52 0.63
N ILE A 49 -19.03 -3.36 1.95
CA ILE A 49 -17.94 -3.34 2.92
C ILE A 49 -17.16 -4.67 2.90
N SER A 50 -17.87 -5.80 2.86
CA SER A 50 -17.24 -7.13 2.75
C SER A 50 -16.42 -7.27 1.48
N PHE A 51 -16.94 -6.84 0.35
CA PHE A 51 -16.23 -6.85 -0.94
C PHE A 51 -14.96 -5.98 -0.88
N VAL A 52 -15.07 -4.73 -0.40
CA VAL A 52 -13.92 -3.82 -0.27
C VAL A 52 -12.86 -4.41 0.65
N LYS A 53 -13.26 -5.03 1.78
CA LYS A 53 -12.33 -5.68 2.71
C LYS A 53 -11.58 -6.83 2.05
N VAL A 54 -12.29 -7.72 1.34
CA VAL A 54 -11.66 -8.86 0.62
C VAL A 54 -10.71 -8.35 -0.45
N GLN A 55 -11.14 -7.34 -1.21
CA GLN A 55 -10.32 -6.72 -2.25
C GLN A 55 -9.04 -6.11 -1.65
N SER A 56 -9.16 -5.32 -0.58
CA SER A 56 -8.02 -4.71 0.12
C SER A 56 -7.02 -5.75 0.61
N THR A 57 -7.49 -6.81 1.27
CA THR A 57 -6.62 -7.91 1.74
C THR A 57 -5.94 -8.64 0.58
N SER A 58 -6.63 -8.80 -0.54
CA SER A 58 -6.05 -9.40 -1.74
C SER A 58 -4.95 -8.52 -2.34
N PHE A 59 -5.16 -7.20 -2.40
CA PHE A 59 -4.15 -6.25 -2.86
C PHE A 59 -2.93 -6.20 -1.93
N GLU A 60 -3.14 -6.16 -0.61
CA GLU A 60 -2.04 -6.21 0.36
C GLU A 60 -1.17 -7.45 0.16
N LYS A 61 -1.80 -8.64 0.09
CA LYS A 61 -1.10 -9.91 -0.13
C LYS A 61 -0.35 -9.94 -1.46
N HIS A 62 -0.93 -9.39 -2.52
CA HIS A 62 -0.28 -9.30 -3.82
C HIS A 62 0.93 -8.36 -3.78
N ASN A 63 0.77 -7.20 -3.17
CA ASN A 63 1.84 -6.22 -2.99
C ASN A 63 3.00 -6.78 -2.16
N ASP A 64 2.72 -7.47 -1.06
CA ASP A 64 3.73 -8.15 -0.24
C ASP A 64 4.50 -9.20 -1.05
N THR A 65 3.81 -9.94 -1.92
CA THR A 65 4.45 -10.95 -2.79
C THR A 65 5.37 -10.28 -3.82
N ILE A 66 4.95 -9.18 -4.45
CA ILE A 66 5.77 -8.42 -5.40
C ILE A 66 6.98 -7.84 -4.69
N THR A 67 6.80 -7.23 -3.52
CA THR A 67 7.88 -6.67 -2.70
C THR A 67 8.90 -7.74 -2.32
N ALA A 68 8.46 -8.89 -1.85
CA ALA A 68 9.33 -9.99 -1.49
C ALA A 68 10.16 -10.50 -2.69
N LYS A 69 9.55 -10.60 -3.88
CA LYS A 69 10.26 -10.97 -5.11
C LYS A 69 11.28 -9.91 -5.52
N ALA A 70 10.93 -8.63 -5.42
CA ALA A 70 11.83 -7.54 -5.74
C ALA A 70 13.06 -7.53 -4.81
N LEU A 71 12.85 -7.61 -3.49
CA LEU A 71 13.92 -7.67 -2.50
C LEU A 71 14.80 -8.91 -2.68
N ARG A 72 14.24 -10.06 -3.04
CA ARG A 72 15.02 -11.26 -3.34
C ARG A 72 15.95 -11.07 -4.54
N ARG A 73 15.49 -10.39 -5.61
CA ARG A 73 16.33 -10.02 -6.75
C ARG A 73 17.46 -9.09 -6.34
N MET A 74 17.17 -8.12 -5.48
CA MET A 74 18.19 -7.20 -4.93
C MET A 74 19.25 -7.97 -4.13
N ALA A 75 18.85 -8.98 -3.32
CA ALA A 75 19.78 -9.82 -2.59
C ALA A 75 20.75 -10.58 -3.49
N VAL A 76 20.23 -11.11 -4.62
CA VAL A 76 21.07 -11.78 -5.60
C VAL A 76 22.03 -10.80 -6.27
N ALA A 77 21.53 -9.66 -6.73
CA ALA A 77 22.34 -8.66 -7.40
C ALA A 77 23.50 -8.15 -6.52
N VAL A 78 23.24 -7.79 -5.27
CA VAL A 78 24.30 -7.27 -4.38
C VAL A 78 25.35 -8.34 -4.04
N ARG A 79 24.97 -9.62 -3.96
CA ARG A 79 25.95 -10.70 -3.76
C ARG A 79 26.81 -10.93 -5.00
N GLN A 80 26.22 -10.90 -6.19
CA GLN A 80 26.98 -10.98 -7.45
C GLN A 80 28.00 -9.84 -7.54
N LEU A 81 27.61 -8.61 -7.16
CA LEU A 81 28.52 -7.48 -7.08
C LEU A 81 29.65 -7.73 -6.07
N ALA A 82 29.31 -8.26 -4.89
CA ALA A 82 30.28 -8.52 -3.83
C ALA A 82 31.28 -9.63 -4.20
N GLU A 83 30.88 -10.60 -5.01
CA GLU A 83 31.71 -11.71 -5.47
C GLU A 83 32.48 -11.39 -6.77
N ASN A 84 32.25 -10.21 -7.38
CA ASN A 84 32.93 -9.83 -8.61
C ASN A 84 34.30 -9.19 -8.30
N ASP A 85 35.34 -9.97 -8.39
CA ASP A 85 36.72 -9.53 -8.15
C ASP A 85 37.22 -8.52 -9.21
N ALA A 86 36.55 -8.41 -10.35
CA ALA A 86 36.90 -7.47 -11.41
C ALA A 86 36.24 -6.08 -11.20
N LEU A 87 35.34 -5.95 -10.24
CA LEU A 87 34.66 -4.70 -9.95
C LEU A 87 35.59 -3.71 -9.25
N ASP A 88 35.89 -2.60 -9.91
CA ASP A 88 36.52 -1.47 -9.26
C ASP A 88 35.48 -0.66 -8.48
N LEU A 89 35.53 -0.77 -7.15
CA LEU A 89 34.59 -0.14 -6.23
C LEU A 89 34.65 1.39 -6.22
N TYR A 90 35.76 1.96 -6.69
CA TYR A 90 36.02 3.40 -6.63
C TYR A 90 35.98 4.06 -8.00
N ASP A 91 35.70 3.29 -9.06
CA ASP A 91 35.50 3.81 -10.43
C ASP A 91 34.01 3.89 -10.76
N PRO A 92 33.46 5.11 -10.97
CA PRO A 92 32.05 5.28 -11.35
C PRO A 92 31.66 4.59 -12.66
N GLU A 93 32.57 4.45 -13.62
CA GLU A 93 32.30 3.78 -14.89
C GLU A 93 32.18 2.26 -14.71
N SER A 94 32.98 1.68 -13.81
CA SER A 94 32.85 0.29 -13.40
C SER A 94 31.51 0.03 -12.71
N LEU A 95 31.09 0.92 -11.80
CA LEU A 95 29.77 0.83 -11.14
C LEU A 95 28.63 1.00 -12.14
N ARG A 96 28.81 1.86 -13.15
CA ARG A 96 27.84 2.05 -14.22
C ARG A 96 27.59 0.76 -15.01
N ALA A 97 28.66 0.13 -15.48
CA ALA A 97 28.57 -1.11 -16.26
C ALA A 97 27.81 -2.19 -15.52
N GLU A 98 28.08 -2.35 -14.23
CA GLU A 98 27.37 -3.32 -13.36
C GLU A 98 25.93 -2.92 -13.09
N THR A 99 25.65 -1.62 -12.89
CA THR A 99 24.29 -1.11 -12.70
C THR A 99 23.40 -1.45 -13.92
N GLU A 100 23.92 -1.25 -15.11
CA GLU A 100 23.23 -1.57 -16.36
C GLU A 100 23.05 -3.08 -16.54
N SER A 101 24.09 -3.89 -16.26
CA SER A 101 24.05 -5.34 -16.42
C SER A 101 23.03 -6.03 -15.51
N LEU A 102 22.88 -5.54 -14.27
CA LEU A 102 22.01 -6.08 -13.25
C LEU A 102 20.62 -5.42 -13.18
N TRP A 103 20.34 -4.50 -14.09
CA TRP A 103 19.06 -3.75 -14.13
C TRP A 103 18.75 -3.03 -12.82
N LEU A 104 19.75 -2.44 -12.22
CA LEU A 104 19.65 -1.60 -11.03
C LEU A 104 19.40 -0.14 -11.42
N THR A 105 18.95 0.67 -10.49
CA THR A 105 18.92 2.12 -10.63
C THR A 105 20.24 2.74 -10.22
N GLY A 106 20.92 2.14 -9.23
CA GLY A 106 22.22 2.60 -8.83
C GLY A 106 22.93 1.65 -7.86
N ILE A 107 24.22 1.91 -7.73
CA ILE A 107 25.13 1.25 -6.79
C ILE A 107 25.88 2.34 -6.02
N ALA A 108 26.00 2.18 -4.70
CA ALA A 108 26.83 3.02 -3.85
C ALA A 108 27.78 2.16 -3.05
N VAL A 109 29.00 2.64 -2.89
CA VAL A 109 30.02 2.07 -2.02
C VAL A 109 30.10 2.94 -0.77
N LEU A 110 29.87 2.36 0.40
CA LEU A 110 29.80 3.09 1.66
C LEU A 110 30.94 2.68 2.59
N ASP A 111 31.36 3.64 3.41
CA ASP A 111 32.24 3.37 4.55
C ASP A 111 31.48 2.73 5.73
N GLU A 112 32.19 2.45 6.82
CA GLU A 112 31.63 1.91 8.07
C GLU A 112 30.56 2.80 8.74
N ASN A 113 30.57 4.09 8.43
CA ASN A 113 29.63 5.08 8.96
C ASN A 113 28.42 5.30 8.02
N GLY A 114 28.38 4.60 6.88
CA GLY A 114 27.35 4.76 5.87
C GLY A 114 27.50 6.01 5.00
N LYS A 115 28.71 6.59 4.93
CA LYS A 115 29.02 7.68 4.00
C LYS A 115 29.39 7.09 2.64
N ALA A 116 28.82 7.63 1.57
CA ALA A 116 29.18 7.22 0.21
C ALA A 116 30.64 7.61 -0.11
N LEU A 117 31.43 6.62 -0.51
CA LEU A 117 32.78 6.75 -1.02
C LEU A 117 32.77 6.89 -2.54
N CYS A 118 31.91 6.13 -3.21
CA CYS A 118 31.65 6.19 -4.63
C CYS A 118 30.17 5.86 -4.87
N GLU A 119 29.57 6.46 -5.90
CA GLU A 119 28.19 6.19 -6.27
C GLU A 119 28.02 6.36 -7.77
N TYR A 120 27.20 5.47 -8.35
CA TYR A 120 26.62 5.67 -9.66
C TYR A 120 25.10 5.50 -9.60
N THR A 121 24.37 6.40 -10.25
CA THR A 121 22.93 6.33 -10.42
C THR A 121 22.51 6.63 -11.86
N SER A 122 21.62 5.83 -12.42
CA SER A 122 21.03 6.03 -13.75
C SER A 122 19.76 6.87 -13.71
N GLY A 123 19.25 7.21 -12.52
CA GLY A 123 17.98 7.89 -12.31
C GLY A 123 18.11 9.20 -11.54
N ASN A 124 16.96 9.79 -11.23
CA ASN A 124 16.86 11.04 -10.47
C ASN A 124 16.94 10.84 -8.94
N VAL A 125 16.91 9.59 -8.48
CA VAL A 125 16.98 9.25 -7.05
C VAL A 125 18.32 8.63 -6.75
N GLY A 126 19.17 9.37 -6.06
CA GLY A 126 20.47 8.91 -5.60
C GLY A 126 20.47 8.53 -4.11
N TYR A 127 21.58 7.95 -3.64
CA TYR A 127 21.74 7.48 -2.27
C TYR A 127 21.41 8.55 -1.22
N ALA A 128 21.82 9.80 -1.45
CA ALA A 128 21.62 10.90 -0.51
C ALA A 128 20.16 11.11 -0.10
N GLN A 129 19.19 10.78 -0.98
CA GLN A 129 17.77 11.00 -0.74
C GLN A 129 17.16 10.00 0.26
N PHE A 130 17.79 8.85 0.46
CA PHE A 130 17.32 7.81 1.38
C PHE A 130 18.36 7.34 2.40
N ALA A 131 19.53 7.96 2.42
CA ALA A 131 20.65 7.62 3.30
C ALA A 131 20.23 7.60 4.79
N GLU A 132 19.43 8.56 5.24
CA GLU A 132 18.96 8.62 6.63
C GLU A 132 18.12 7.39 7.02
N SER A 133 17.33 6.87 6.08
CA SER A 133 16.52 5.67 6.31
C SER A 133 17.35 4.38 6.45
N LEU A 134 18.63 4.43 6.10
CA LEU A 134 19.59 3.33 6.19
C LEU A 134 20.57 3.45 7.36
N ARG A 135 20.55 4.53 8.12
CA ARG A 135 21.37 4.71 9.34
C ARG A 135 20.99 3.74 10.46
N GLU A 136 20.00 2.88 10.26
CA GLU A 136 19.75 1.76 11.14
C GLU A 136 20.99 0.86 11.22
N LYS A 137 21.44 0.57 12.44
CA LYS A 137 22.61 -0.28 12.71
C LYS A 137 22.64 -1.59 11.92
N ALA A 138 21.49 -2.11 11.52
CA ALA A 138 21.37 -3.36 10.76
C ALA A 138 21.95 -3.28 9.35
N ALA A 139 21.81 -2.15 8.64
CA ALA A 139 22.33 -1.97 7.29
C ALA A 139 23.88 -1.93 7.28
N LEU A 140 24.49 -1.37 8.34
CA LEU A 140 25.93 -1.25 8.50
C LEU A 140 26.56 -2.49 9.14
N ASN A 141 25.77 -3.30 9.87
CA ASN A 141 26.22 -4.54 10.51
C ASN A 141 26.66 -5.64 9.52
N VAL A 142 26.44 -5.46 8.22
CA VAL A 142 26.94 -6.39 7.20
C VAL A 142 28.48 -6.48 7.21
N LEU A 143 29.20 -5.45 7.66
CA LEU A 143 30.65 -5.49 7.84
C LEU A 143 31.08 -6.54 8.86
N GLN A 144 30.34 -6.67 9.96
CA GLN A 144 30.61 -7.64 11.02
C GLN A 144 30.05 -9.05 10.67
N ASN A 145 29.19 -9.15 9.67
CA ASN A 145 28.53 -10.36 9.25
C ASN A 145 28.62 -10.55 7.71
N PRO A 146 29.81 -10.88 7.19
CA PRO A 146 30.07 -10.88 5.74
C PRO A 146 29.19 -11.84 4.93
N GLN A 147 28.57 -12.82 5.59
CA GLN A 147 27.65 -13.78 4.95
C GLN A 147 26.21 -13.26 4.88
N LYS A 148 25.91 -12.13 5.54
CA LYS A 148 24.54 -11.60 5.61
C LYS A 148 24.33 -10.48 4.59
N THR A 149 23.14 -10.48 4.02
CA THR A 149 22.62 -9.40 3.18
C THR A 149 21.49 -8.73 3.92
N TYR A 150 21.53 -7.41 4.05
CA TYR A 150 20.42 -6.63 4.57
C TYR A 150 19.55 -6.16 3.40
N LEU A 151 18.23 -6.22 3.58
CA LEU A 151 17.24 -5.87 2.57
C LEU A 151 16.18 -4.95 3.19
N LYS A 152 15.82 -3.89 2.50
CA LYS A 152 14.77 -2.96 2.93
C LYS A 152 14.07 -2.35 1.73
N ARG A 153 12.75 -2.16 1.83
CA ARG A 153 11.99 -1.25 0.96
C ARG A 153 11.77 0.05 1.72
N ILE A 154 12.15 1.15 1.11
CA ILE A 154 12.00 2.50 1.62
C ILE A 154 10.94 3.19 0.75
N LEU A 155 9.96 3.83 1.38
CA LEU A 155 8.99 4.67 0.70
C LEU A 155 9.37 6.13 0.91
N LEU A 156 9.59 6.85 -0.18
CA LEU A 156 9.85 8.28 -0.17
C LEU A 156 8.53 9.05 -0.02
N GLN A 157 8.63 10.34 0.28
CA GLN A 157 7.45 11.20 0.54
C GLN A 157 6.51 11.33 -0.65
N ASP A 158 7.02 11.18 -1.87
CA ASP A 158 6.26 11.22 -3.13
C ASP A 158 5.61 9.87 -3.50
N GLY A 159 5.76 8.85 -2.64
CA GLY A 159 5.26 7.50 -2.90
C GLY A 159 6.20 6.62 -3.72
N THR A 160 7.35 7.13 -4.15
CA THR A 160 8.39 6.34 -4.84
C THR A 160 8.93 5.27 -3.89
N ALA A 161 8.99 4.02 -4.36
CA ALA A 161 9.57 2.92 -3.63
C ALA A 161 11.04 2.70 -4.03
N VAL A 162 11.92 2.58 -3.04
CA VAL A 162 13.33 2.25 -3.22
C VAL A 162 13.61 0.90 -2.56
N ASP A 163 13.87 -0.11 -3.36
CA ASP A 163 14.31 -1.42 -2.88
C ASP A 163 15.83 -1.42 -2.75
N VAL A 164 16.32 -1.68 -1.55
CA VAL A 164 17.74 -1.59 -1.19
C VAL A 164 18.24 -2.92 -0.70
N ALA A 165 19.46 -3.27 -1.11
CA ALA A 165 20.24 -4.37 -0.57
C ALA A 165 21.63 -3.91 -0.19
N THR A 166 22.13 -4.29 0.99
CA THR A 166 23.53 -4.08 1.37
C THR A 166 24.22 -5.39 1.66
N HIS A 167 25.52 -5.45 1.29
CA HIS A 167 26.40 -6.57 1.54
C HIS A 167 27.84 -6.05 1.76
N ARG A 168 28.68 -6.80 2.46
CA ARG A 168 30.09 -6.48 2.57
C ARG A 168 30.79 -6.74 1.23
N ALA A 169 31.62 -5.80 0.77
CA ALA A 169 32.46 -6.02 -0.39
C ALA A 169 33.56 -7.07 -0.09
N ALA A 170 33.85 -7.95 -1.04
CA ALA A 170 34.92 -8.93 -0.90
C ALA A 170 36.33 -8.24 -0.76
N ALA A 171 36.52 -7.19 -1.52
CA ALA A 171 37.77 -6.42 -1.56
C ALA A 171 37.74 -5.27 -0.54
N GLY A 172 37.77 -5.57 0.77
CA GLY A 172 37.97 -4.53 1.81
C GLY A 172 36.83 -4.41 2.83
N ASP A 173 36.88 -3.34 3.63
CA ASP A 173 35.92 -3.03 4.69
C ASP A 173 34.82 -2.06 4.20
N ALA A 174 34.48 -2.11 2.92
CA ALA A 174 33.42 -1.30 2.33
C ALA A 174 32.09 -2.06 2.31
N ILE A 175 31.01 -1.30 2.35
CA ILE A 175 29.65 -1.80 2.19
C ILE A 175 29.21 -1.51 0.75
N LEU A 176 28.86 -2.55 0.03
CA LEU A 176 28.17 -2.44 -1.25
C LEU A 176 26.67 -2.26 -1.01
N LEU A 177 26.13 -1.22 -1.59
CA LEU A 177 24.70 -0.93 -1.59
C LEU A 177 24.20 -0.93 -3.03
N ALA A 178 23.28 -1.84 -3.34
CA ALA A 178 22.54 -1.85 -4.60
C ALA A 178 21.13 -1.36 -4.37
N TYR A 179 20.58 -0.56 -5.27
CA TYR A 179 19.21 -0.09 -5.15
C TYR A 179 18.48 -0.02 -6.48
N ARG A 180 17.18 -0.19 -6.40
CA ARG A 180 16.24 -0.07 -7.51
C ARG A 180 15.08 0.84 -7.11
N VAL A 181 14.83 1.83 -7.96
CA VAL A 181 13.73 2.78 -7.77
C VAL A 181 12.53 2.31 -8.59
N THR A 182 11.37 2.30 -7.97
CA THR A 182 10.10 2.05 -8.62
C THR A 182 9.23 3.29 -8.42
N PRO A 183 8.82 3.97 -9.51
CA PRO A 183 7.95 5.14 -9.39
C PRO A 183 6.62 4.75 -8.73
N PRO A 184 5.89 5.71 -8.13
CA PRO A 184 4.58 5.45 -7.58
C PRO A 184 3.65 4.94 -8.69
N GLU A 185 2.95 3.84 -8.44
CA GLU A 185 1.88 3.39 -9.31
C GLU A 185 0.71 4.35 -9.15
N PHE A 186 0.50 5.23 -10.13
CA PHE A 186 -0.76 5.94 -10.24
C PHE A 186 -1.82 4.92 -10.64
N VAL A 187 -2.63 4.50 -9.68
CA VAL A 187 -3.90 3.86 -9.99
C VAL A 187 -4.75 4.97 -10.60
N GLU A 188 -4.80 5.05 -11.93
CA GLU A 188 -5.82 5.84 -12.60
C GLU A 188 -7.15 5.34 -12.05
N GLY A 189 -7.82 6.21 -11.26
CA GLY A 189 -9.13 5.90 -10.73
C GLY A 189 -10.04 5.62 -11.90
N THR A 190 -10.39 4.36 -12.13
CA THR A 190 -11.52 4.02 -12.97
C THR A 190 -12.73 4.71 -12.33
N ALA A 191 -13.10 5.85 -12.89
CA ALA A 191 -14.36 6.48 -12.56
C ALA A 191 -15.44 5.41 -12.77
N LEU A 192 -16.05 4.98 -11.67
CA LEU A 192 -17.26 4.18 -11.71
C LEU A 192 -18.34 5.09 -12.32
N SER A 193 -18.53 4.98 -13.65
CA SER A 193 -19.66 5.55 -14.35
C SER A 193 -20.91 4.69 -14.10
#